data_d1728e554866d60fce40a9bbfd171b22
#
_entry.id   d1728e554866d60fce40a9bbfd171b22
#
_cell.length_a   1.000
_cell.length_b   1.000
_cell.length_c   1.000
_cell.angle_alpha   90.00
_cell.angle_beta   90.00
_cell.angle_gamma   90.00
#
_symmetry.space_group_name_H-M   'P 1'
#
loop_
_entity.id
_entity.type
_entity.pdbx_description
1 polymer ?
#
loop_
_entity_poly.entity_id
_entity_poly.type
_entity_poly.pdbx_seq_one_letter_code
_entity_poly.pdbx_strand_id
1 'polypeptide(L)'
;MISTSRSTKKELVGDFKNAGREWQPQGEPELVDVHDFPNDAVGKAIPYGVYDIGANDGFVSIGVDHDTPVFAATTIEAWWKRFGSQRYPDAREIFITADAGGSNGYRSHVWKYELQRIADKHDLSIHVSHFPPGTSKWNKVEHRLFSFISMNWRGRPLRSYETVVSLISNTTNWGGLVVRARLDRRKYAIGKRVAAKELRALKIERDDFHGDWNYVIRPRKE
;
A
#
# COMPACT_ATOMS: atom_id res chain seq x y z
N MET A 1 -1.32 -13.16 8.28
CA MET A 1 -1.15 -11.76 8.72
C MET A 1 -0.49 -10.95 7.62
N ILE A 2 -1.03 -9.77 7.34
CA ILE A 2 -0.45 -8.83 6.39
C ILE A 2 -0.07 -7.52 7.09
N SER A 3 0.93 -6.84 6.54
CA SER A 3 1.32 -5.49 6.93
C SER A 3 1.10 -4.55 5.74
N THR A 4 0.52 -3.39 5.97
CA THR A 4 0.16 -2.46 4.89
C THR A 4 0.65 -1.05 5.17
N SER A 5 1.12 -0.38 4.13
CA SER A 5 1.43 1.05 4.13
C SER A 5 1.48 1.59 2.72
N ARG A 6 1.43 2.92 2.61
CA ARG A 6 1.90 3.61 1.40
C ARG A 6 3.42 3.77 1.45
N SER A 7 4.07 3.89 0.30
CA SER A 7 5.43 4.42 0.26
C SER A 7 5.47 5.84 0.86
N THR A 8 6.51 6.15 1.59
CA THR A 8 6.69 7.47 2.22
C THR A 8 6.77 8.62 1.21
N LYS A 9 7.12 8.32 -0.04
CA LYS A 9 7.24 9.31 -1.12
C LYS A 9 6.30 9.01 -2.27
N LYS A 10 5.75 10.07 -2.85
CA LYS A 10 5.14 10.05 -4.18
C LYS A 10 6.26 10.34 -5.17
N GLU A 11 6.53 9.40 -6.05
CA GLU A 11 7.62 9.56 -7.01
C GLU A 11 7.12 10.27 -8.27
N LEU A 12 7.91 11.20 -8.78
CA LEU A 12 7.67 11.79 -10.11
C LEU A 12 7.99 10.74 -11.17
N VAL A 13 7.12 10.62 -12.16
CA VAL A 13 7.33 9.77 -13.34
C VAL A 13 7.80 10.66 -14.48
N GLY A 14 8.97 10.36 -15.02
CA GLY A 14 9.65 11.15 -16.04
C GLY A 14 11.16 11.02 -15.90
N ASP A 15 11.87 11.87 -16.62
CA ASP A 15 13.35 11.86 -16.67
C ASP A 15 13.97 12.60 -15.47
N PHE A 16 13.45 12.36 -14.27
CA PHE A 16 13.87 13.02 -13.05
C PHE A 16 14.93 12.23 -12.30
N LYS A 17 15.83 13.01 -11.64
CA LYS A 17 16.80 12.43 -10.71
C LYS A 17 16.09 11.66 -9.61
N ASN A 18 16.40 10.37 -9.47
CA ASN A 18 16.00 9.58 -8.32
C ASN A 18 17.12 9.51 -7.28
N ALA A 19 16.76 9.32 -6.00
CA ALA A 19 17.73 9.28 -4.91
C ALA A 19 18.71 8.11 -5.07
N GLY A 20 19.96 8.35 -4.72
CA GLY A 20 21.03 7.35 -4.78
C GLY A 20 21.97 7.51 -5.95
N ARG A 21 22.78 6.47 -6.17
CA ARG A 21 23.78 6.41 -7.25
C ARG A 21 23.69 5.05 -7.93
N GLU A 22 23.90 5.04 -9.25
CA GLU A 22 24.07 3.85 -10.07
C GLU A 22 25.38 3.98 -10.85
N TRP A 23 26.03 2.85 -11.12
CA TRP A 23 27.24 2.81 -11.92
C TRP A 23 26.87 3.09 -13.38
N GLN A 24 27.63 3.99 -14.01
CA GLN A 24 27.54 4.32 -15.42
C GLN A 24 28.94 4.20 -16.05
N PRO A 25 29.04 4.05 -17.38
CA PRO A 25 30.33 4.12 -18.07
C PRO A 25 31.04 5.46 -17.76
N GLN A 26 32.33 5.42 -17.66
CA GLN A 26 33.11 6.60 -17.37
C GLN A 26 32.95 7.65 -18.49
N GLY A 27 32.57 8.87 -18.11
CA GLY A 27 32.37 9.97 -19.07
C GLY A 27 31.00 10.00 -19.73
N GLU A 28 30.09 9.04 -19.44
CA GLU A 28 28.72 8.94 -20.00
C GLU A 28 27.68 8.97 -18.89
N PRO A 29 27.59 10.07 -18.11
CA PRO A 29 26.58 10.18 -17.07
C PRO A 29 25.19 10.25 -17.70
N GLU A 30 24.22 9.58 -17.08
CA GLU A 30 22.81 9.73 -17.46
C GLU A 30 22.34 11.14 -17.08
N LEU A 31 21.92 11.91 -18.07
CA LEU A 31 21.37 13.25 -17.86
C LEU A 31 19.91 13.12 -17.37
N VAL A 32 19.58 13.82 -16.31
CA VAL A 32 18.24 13.80 -15.70
C VAL A 32 17.87 15.19 -15.24
N ASP A 33 16.57 15.46 -15.22
CA ASP A 33 16.02 16.70 -14.71
C ASP A 33 16.09 16.75 -13.18
N VAL A 34 16.29 17.95 -12.66
CA VAL A 34 16.12 18.23 -11.24
C VAL A 34 14.63 18.48 -10.94
N HIS A 35 14.21 18.33 -9.69
CA HIS A 35 12.81 18.43 -9.29
C HIS A 35 12.24 19.87 -9.29
N ASP A 36 12.98 20.84 -9.87
CA ASP A 36 12.57 22.24 -9.90
C ASP A 36 11.41 22.50 -10.91
N PHE A 37 11.23 21.60 -11.89
CA PHE A 37 10.17 21.69 -12.90
C PHE A 37 9.25 20.46 -12.86
N PRO A 38 8.46 20.25 -11.79
CA PRO A 38 7.62 19.06 -11.65
C PRO A 38 6.47 18.97 -12.66
N ASN A 39 6.19 20.04 -13.39
CA ASN A 39 5.15 20.07 -14.44
C ASN A 39 5.56 19.28 -15.68
N ASP A 40 6.84 19.01 -15.89
CA ASP A 40 7.36 18.21 -16.99
C ASP A 40 7.19 16.69 -16.74
N ALA A 41 6.72 16.32 -15.55
CA ALA A 41 6.43 14.95 -15.22
C ALA A 41 5.23 14.40 -16.00
N VAL A 42 5.36 13.15 -16.45
CA VAL A 42 4.24 12.36 -16.99
C VAL A 42 3.13 12.20 -15.95
N GLY A 43 3.51 12.21 -14.67
CA GLY A 43 2.60 12.13 -13.54
C GLY A 43 3.30 11.73 -12.25
N LYS A 44 2.52 11.25 -11.28
CA LYS A 44 3.04 10.78 -9.98
C LYS A 44 2.71 9.32 -9.79
N ALA A 45 3.68 8.53 -9.40
CA ALA A 45 3.47 7.16 -8.95
C ALA A 45 3.26 7.17 -7.42
N ILE A 46 2.20 6.51 -6.99
CA ILE A 46 1.80 6.39 -5.58
C ILE A 46 1.76 4.90 -5.21
N PRO A 47 2.89 4.32 -4.80
CA PRO A 47 2.91 2.92 -4.40
C PRO A 47 2.19 2.70 -3.07
N TYR A 48 1.29 1.72 -3.03
CA TYR A 48 0.68 1.20 -1.81
C TYR A 48 0.97 -0.30 -1.72
N GLY A 49 1.60 -0.72 -0.63
CA GLY A 49 2.08 -2.08 -0.43
C GLY A 49 1.23 -2.90 0.52
N VAL A 50 1.07 -4.17 0.19
CA VAL A 50 0.61 -5.24 1.07
C VAL A 50 1.74 -6.25 1.17
N TYR A 51 2.25 -6.49 2.37
CA TYR A 51 3.28 -7.48 2.63
C TYR A 51 2.69 -8.65 3.42
N ASP A 52 2.67 -9.83 2.81
CA ASP A 52 2.27 -11.06 3.46
C ASP A 52 3.44 -11.60 4.28
N ILE A 53 3.32 -11.47 5.60
CA ILE A 53 4.40 -11.80 6.53
C ILE A 53 4.70 -13.30 6.54
N GLY A 54 3.67 -14.14 6.42
CA GLY A 54 3.82 -15.60 6.43
C GLY A 54 4.49 -16.14 5.18
N ALA A 55 4.18 -15.54 4.04
CA ALA A 55 4.69 -15.98 2.74
C ALA A 55 5.96 -15.26 2.29
N ASN A 56 6.37 -14.19 2.97
CA ASN A 56 7.44 -13.28 2.54
C ASN A 56 7.17 -12.73 1.13
N ASP A 57 5.92 -12.40 0.82
CA ASP A 57 5.49 -11.88 -0.47
C ASP A 57 5.01 -10.44 -0.38
N GLY A 58 5.36 -9.62 -1.37
CA GLY A 58 4.89 -8.25 -1.55
C GLY A 58 3.92 -8.10 -2.71
N PHE A 59 2.85 -7.35 -2.51
CA PHE A 59 1.98 -6.89 -3.57
C PHE A 59 1.87 -5.37 -3.53
N VAL A 60 2.12 -4.70 -4.65
CA VAL A 60 2.13 -3.24 -4.74
C VAL A 60 1.18 -2.77 -5.83
N SER A 61 0.20 -1.95 -5.48
CA SER A 61 -0.55 -1.16 -6.44
C SER A 61 0.12 0.20 -6.62
N ILE A 62 0.42 0.58 -7.85
CA ILE A 62 0.94 1.90 -8.19
C ILE A 62 -0.25 2.76 -8.66
N GLY A 63 -0.73 3.63 -7.79
CA GLY A 63 -1.76 4.61 -8.12
C GLY A 63 -1.19 5.76 -8.93
N VAL A 64 -2.03 6.37 -9.79
CA VAL A 64 -1.67 7.51 -10.65
C VAL A 64 -2.40 8.80 -10.26
N ASP A 65 -3.24 8.73 -9.22
CA ASP A 65 -4.16 9.83 -8.87
C ASP A 65 -3.93 10.28 -7.42
N HIS A 66 -4.65 9.72 -6.46
CA HIS A 66 -4.60 10.13 -5.06
C HIS A 66 -4.43 8.94 -4.10
N ASP A 67 -3.65 9.18 -3.05
CA ASP A 67 -3.56 8.27 -1.91
C ASP A 67 -4.79 8.48 -1.01
N THR A 68 -5.81 7.64 -1.21
CA THR A 68 -7.08 7.71 -0.48
C THR A 68 -7.35 6.41 0.27
N PRO A 69 -8.22 6.43 1.31
CA PRO A 69 -8.64 5.20 1.99
C PRO A 69 -9.30 4.18 1.06
N VAL A 70 -9.98 4.65 0.00
CA VAL A 70 -10.56 3.77 -1.02
C VAL A 70 -9.47 3.06 -1.81
N PHE A 71 -8.41 3.76 -2.22
CA PHE A 71 -7.27 3.17 -2.93
C PHE A 71 -6.56 2.13 -2.06
N ALA A 72 -6.30 2.47 -0.79
CA ALA A 72 -5.68 1.56 0.17
C ALA A 72 -6.47 0.26 0.34
N ALA A 73 -7.77 0.36 0.64
CA ALA A 73 -8.66 -0.78 0.79
C ALA A 73 -8.78 -1.61 -0.50
N THR A 74 -8.88 -0.92 -1.65
CA THR A 74 -8.91 -1.57 -2.96
C THR A 74 -7.64 -2.38 -3.25
N THR A 75 -6.49 -1.91 -2.78
CA THR A 75 -5.23 -2.65 -2.93
C THR A 75 -5.24 -3.91 -2.08
N ILE A 76 -5.73 -3.85 -0.84
CA ILE A 76 -5.88 -5.02 0.02
C ILE A 76 -6.85 -6.04 -0.60
N GLU A 77 -8.02 -5.59 -1.08
CA GLU A 77 -8.96 -6.47 -1.76
C GLU A 77 -8.36 -7.14 -3.00
N ALA A 78 -7.56 -6.39 -3.77
CA ALA A 78 -6.90 -6.93 -4.94
C ALA A 78 -5.84 -7.98 -4.61
N TRP A 79 -5.08 -7.77 -3.52
CA TRP A 79 -4.16 -8.78 -2.99
C TRP A 79 -4.92 -10.04 -2.57
N TRP A 80 -6.00 -9.88 -1.80
CA TRP A 80 -6.81 -11.01 -1.36
C TRP A 80 -7.32 -11.84 -2.52
N LYS A 81 -7.97 -11.22 -3.50
CA LYS A 81 -8.53 -11.89 -4.66
C LYS A 81 -7.51 -12.62 -5.53
N ARG A 82 -6.30 -12.08 -5.64
CA ARG A 82 -5.29 -12.61 -6.56
C ARG A 82 -4.37 -13.64 -5.94
N PHE A 83 -4.14 -13.52 -4.64
CA PHE A 83 -3.13 -14.32 -3.95
C PHE A 83 -3.65 -14.86 -2.62
N GLY A 84 -4.24 -14.03 -1.77
CA GLY A 84 -4.63 -14.41 -0.41
C GLY A 84 -5.62 -15.55 -0.39
N SER A 85 -6.73 -15.46 -1.15
CA SER A 85 -7.76 -16.49 -1.18
C SER A 85 -7.29 -17.84 -1.72
N GLN A 86 -6.34 -17.82 -2.65
CA GLN A 86 -5.76 -19.07 -3.20
C GLN A 86 -4.74 -19.69 -2.24
N ARG A 87 -3.97 -18.86 -1.55
CA ARG A 87 -2.94 -19.32 -0.61
C ARG A 87 -3.53 -19.77 0.73
N TYR A 88 -4.63 -19.16 1.14
CA TYR A 88 -5.31 -19.41 2.41
C TYR A 88 -6.80 -19.71 2.17
N PRO A 89 -7.15 -20.82 1.51
CA PRO A 89 -8.52 -21.10 1.07
C PRO A 89 -9.51 -21.24 2.23
N ASP A 90 -9.03 -21.68 3.39
CA ASP A 90 -9.85 -21.90 4.59
C ASP A 90 -9.87 -20.69 5.55
N ALA A 91 -9.17 -19.60 5.19
CA ALA A 91 -9.13 -18.43 6.05
C ALA A 91 -10.50 -17.74 6.14
N ARG A 92 -10.91 -17.49 7.37
CA ARG A 92 -12.10 -16.70 7.71
C ARG A 92 -11.73 -15.35 8.32
N GLU A 93 -10.44 -15.13 8.53
CA GLU A 93 -9.92 -13.94 9.19
C GLU A 93 -8.67 -13.43 8.49
N ILE A 94 -8.53 -12.12 8.44
CA ILE A 94 -7.29 -11.44 8.03
C ILE A 94 -6.86 -10.53 9.17
N PHE A 95 -5.59 -10.62 9.56
CA PHE A 95 -4.99 -9.66 10.49
C PHE A 95 -4.14 -8.65 9.72
N ILE A 96 -4.47 -7.37 9.86
CA ILE A 96 -3.82 -6.24 9.20
C ILE A 96 -3.09 -5.39 10.22
N THR A 97 -1.79 -5.18 10.05
CA THR A 97 -1.07 -4.13 10.74
C THR A 97 -0.90 -2.92 9.80
N ALA A 98 -1.15 -1.72 10.31
CA ALA A 98 -1.15 -0.50 9.51
C ALA A 98 -0.58 0.68 10.30
N ASP A 99 -0.12 1.72 9.61
CA ASP A 99 0.29 2.95 10.27
C ASP A 99 -0.92 3.70 10.84
N ALA A 100 -0.69 4.52 11.86
CA ALA A 100 -1.75 5.30 12.51
C ALA A 100 -2.32 6.42 11.63
N GLY A 101 -1.58 6.85 10.61
CA GLY A 101 -1.93 7.99 9.74
C GLY A 101 -2.05 7.62 8.27
N GLY A 102 -2.31 8.63 7.44
CA GLY A 102 -2.43 8.47 5.99
C GLY A 102 -3.76 7.86 5.54
N SER A 103 -3.74 7.20 4.38
CA SER A 103 -4.93 6.63 3.74
C SER A 103 -5.56 5.48 4.52
N ASN A 104 -4.79 4.78 5.33
CA ASN A 104 -5.23 3.68 6.21
C ASN A 104 -5.28 4.09 7.70
N GLY A 105 -5.29 5.39 8.00
CA GLY A 105 -5.26 5.89 9.37
C GLY A 105 -6.48 5.51 10.21
N TYR A 106 -6.27 5.26 11.51
CA TYR A 106 -7.31 4.80 12.45
C TYR A 106 -8.51 5.74 12.61
N ARG A 107 -8.34 7.04 12.36
CA ARG A 107 -9.42 8.04 12.42
C ARG A 107 -10.29 8.06 11.16
N SER A 108 -9.86 7.40 10.08
CA SER A 108 -10.57 7.46 8.81
C SER A 108 -11.85 6.60 8.84
N HIS A 109 -13.00 7.26 8.80
CA HIS A 109 -14.30 6.58 8.63
C HIS A 109 -14.40 5.86 7.28
N VAL A 110 -13.83 6.46 6.24
CA VAL A 110 -13.84 5.85 4.88
C VAL A 110 -13.03 4.56 4.88
N TRP A 111 -11.88 4.52 5.56
CA TRP A 111 -11.10 3.29 5.72
C TRP A 111 -11.92 2.16 6.34
N LYS A 112 -12.56 2.42 7.48
CA LYS A 112 -13.39 1.43 8.18
C LYS A 112 -14.58 0.97 7.33
N TYR A 113 -15.22 1.90 6.61
CA TYR A 113 -16.31 1.61 5.70
C TYR A 113 -15.88 0.71 4.52
N GLU A 114 -14.75 1.00 3.91
CA GLU A 114 -14.23 0.17 2.81
C GLU A 114 -13.78 -1.22 3.31
N LEU A 115 -13.22 -1.32 4.51
CA LEU A 115 -12.93 -2.62 5.11
C LEU A 115 -14.21 -3.42 5.40
N GLN A 116 -15.29 -2.77 5.85
CA GLN A 116 -16.59 -3.44 6.01
C GLN A 116 -17.09 -4.04 4.69
N ARG A 117 -16.97 -3.28 3.59
CA ARG A 117 -17.34 -3.79 2.26
C ARG A 117 -16.52 -5.02 1.85
N ILE A 118 -15.23 -5.05 2.19
CA ILE A 118 -14.37 -6.21 1.94
C ILE A 118 -14.80 -7.39 2.83
N ALA A 119 -15.05 -7.13 4.12
CA ALA A 119 -15.51 -8.14 5.07
C ALA A 119 -16.79 -8.82 4.59
N ASP A 120 -17.81 -8.02 4.22
CA ASP A 120 -19.09 -8.52 3.73
C ASP A 120 -18.93 -9.34 2.43
N LYS A 121 -18.18 -8.80 1.47
CA LYS A 121 -18.04 -9.41 0.15
C LYS A 121 -17.28 -10.74 0.15
N HIS A 122 -16.37 -10.91 1.08
CA HIS A 122 -15.50 -12.09 1.13
C HIS A 122 -15.76 -12.99 2.32
N ASP A 123 -16.79 -12.68 3.12
CA ASP A 123 -17.12 -13.37 4.38
C ASP A 123 -15.90 -13.51 5.30
N LEU A 124 -15.20 -12.37 5.53
CA LEU A 124 -13.95 -12.31 6.28
C LEU A 124 -14.07 -11.39 7.48
N SER A 125 -13.64 -11.85 8.65
CA SER A 125 -13.36 -10.99 9.79
C SER A 125 -12.01 -10.30 9.58
N ILE A 126 -12.00 -8.96 9.63
CA ILE A 126 -10.79 -8.16 9.41
C ILE A 126 -10.34 -7.56 10.74
N HIS A 127 -9.28 -8.12 11.30
CA HIS A 127 -8.60 -7.59 12.48
C HIS A 127 -7.62 -6.51 12.05
N VAL A 128 -7.66 -5.35 12.69
CA VAL A 128 -6.77 -4.23 12.40
C VAL A 128 -6.07 -3.79 13.67
N SER A 129 -4.75 -3.67 13.58
CA SER A 129 -3.94 -3.02 14.60
C SER A 129 -3.12 -1.90 13.98
N HIS A 130 -3.29 -0.69 14.51
CA HIS A 130 -2.50 0.46 14.08
C HIS A 130 -1.27 0.64 14.97
N PHE A 131 -0.13 0.87 14.33
CA PHE A 131 1.07 1.26 15.06
C PHE A 131 0.92 2.66 15.66
N PRO A 132 1.46 2.91 16.86
CA PRO A 132 1.49 4.25 17.42
C PRO A 132 2.19 5.25 16.50
N PRO A 133 1.84 6.54 16.55
CA PRO A 133 2.54 7.58 15.82
C PRO A 133 4.05 7.56 16.10
N GLY A 134 4.87 7.74 15.09
CA GLY A 134 6.33 7.74 15.20
C GLY A 134 6.99 6.35 15.28
N THR A 135 6.22 5.27 15.16
CA THR A 135 6.74 3.89 15.24
C THR A 135 6.69 3.15 13.90
N SER A 136 6.67 3.85 12.79
CA SER A 136 6.69 3.25 11.43
C SER A 136 7.84 2.27 11.22
N LYS A 137 8.96 2.43 11.97
CA LYS A 137 10.07 1.49 12.02
C LYS A 137 9.67 0.07 12.45
N TRP A 138 8.51 -0.12 13.07
CA TRP A 138 8.00 -1.44 13.44
C TRP A 138 7.14 -2.06 12.35
N ASN A 139 6.67 -1.25 11.41
CA ASN A 139 5.82 -1.71 10.31
C ASN A 139 6.65 -2.58 9.33
N LYS A 140 6.30 -3.86 9.24
CA LYS A 140 7.06 -4.83 8.44
C LYS A 140 7.09 -4.50 6.96
N VAL A 141 6.03 -3.90 6.42
CA VAL A 141 5.99 -3.51 5.01
C VAL A 141 7.06 -2.49 4.67
N GLU A 142 7.41 -1.57 5.59
CA GLU A 142 8.46 -0.58 5.36
C GLU A 142 9.84 -1.24 5.25
N HIS A 143 10.15 -2.17 6.18
CA HIS A 143 11.48 -2.76 6.27
C HIS A 143 11.67 -3.98 5.36
N ARG A 144 10.60 -4.73 5.08
CA ARG A 144 10.69 -5.99 4.36
C ARG A 144 10.19 -5.91 2.91
N LEU A 145 9.58 -4.80 2.53
CA LEU A 145 9.12 -4.56 1.16
C LEU A 145 9.67 -3.24 0.60
N PHE A 146 9.26 -2.10 1.17
CA PHE A 146 9.62 -0.80 0.59
C PHE A 146 11.12 -0.47 0.67
N SER A 147 11.83 -0.92 1.70
CA SER A 147 13.29 -0.75 1.76
C SER A 147 13.99 -1.42 0.58
N PHE A 148 13.59 -2.65 0.21
CA PHE A 148 14.14 -3.37 -0.94
C PHE A 148 13.74 -2.77 -2.27
N ILE A 149 12.48 -2.30 -2.39
CA ILE A 149 12.03 -1.54 -3.57
C ILE A 149 12.89 -0.29 -3.74
N SER A 150 13.10 0.47 -2.66
CA SER A 150 13.93 1.69 -2.69
C SER A 150 15.38 1.40 -3.07
N MET A 151 15.94 0.29 -2.64
CA MET A 151 17.28 -0.13 -3.07
C MET A 151 17.32 -0.53 -4.55
N ASN A 152 16.26 -1.18 -5.06
CA ASN A 152 16.23 -1.67 -6.43
C ASN A 152 16.07 -0.56 -7.48
N TRP A 153 15.38 0.53 -7.17
CA TRP A 153 15.24 1.67 -8.11
C TRP A 153 16.16 2.85 -7.80
N ARG A 154 17.05 2.67 -6.84
CA ARG A 154 17.98 3.69 -6.38
C ARG A 154 18.85 4.19 -7.54
N GLY A 155 18.89 5.51 -7.74
CA GLY A 155 19.70 6.15 -8.79
C GLY A 155 19.11 6.04 -10.20
N ARG A 156 18.01 5.32 -10.42
CA ARG A 156 17.40 5.12 -11.74
C ARG A 156 16.26 6.08 -11.98
N PRO A 157 16.22 6.80 -13.10
CA PRO A 157 15.09 7.63 -13.48
C PRO A 157 13.82 6.78 -13.69
N LEU A 158 12.71 7.21 -13.14
CA LEU A 158 11.42 6.53 -13.25
C LEU A 158 10.66 7.05 -14.49
N ARG A 159 11.17 6.79 -15.67
CA ARG A 159 10.76 7.40 -16.94
C ARG A 159 9.30 7.15 -17.32
N SER A 160 8.76 6.01 -16.96
CA SER A 160 7.36 5.66 -17.24
C SER A 160 6.75 4.83 -16.10
N TYR A 161 5.43 4.72 -16.09
CA TYR A 161 4.74 3.84 -15.15
C TYR A 161 5.13 2.36 -15.35
N GLU A 162 5.41 1.95 -16.56
CA GLU A 162 5.87 0.61 -16.90
C GLU A 162 7.25 0.35 -16.28
N THR A 163 8.16 1.34 -16.33
CA THR A 163 9.45 1.29 -15.63
C THR A 163 9.26 1.12 -14.12
N VAL A 164 8.36 1.89 -13.51
CA VAL A 164 8.05 1.77 -12.07
C VAL A 164 7.53 0.38 -11.72
N VAL A 165 6.55 -0.14 -12.49
CA VAL A 165 6.00 -1.49 -12.30
C VAL A 165 7.08 -2.54 -12.42
N SER A 166 7.93 -2.45 -13.45
CA SER A 166 9.01 -3.39 -13.71
C SER A 166 10.03 -3.40 -12.57
N LEU A 167 10.52 -2.23 -12.14
CA LEU A 167 11.49 -2.13 -11.05
C LEU A 167 10.93 -2.69 -9.74
N ILE A 168 9.67 -2.39 -9.40
CA ILE A 168 9.03 -2.93 -8.21
C ILE A 168 8.86 -4.46 -8.32
N SER A 169 8.40 -4.97 -9.46
CA SER A 169 8.17 -6.41 -9.65
C SER A 169 9.45 -7.22 -9.65
N ASN A 170 10.57 -6.63 -10.05
CA ASN A 170 11.89 -7.28 -10.05
C ASN A 170 12.62 -7.16 -8.70
N THR A 171 11.95 -6.62 -7.68
CA THR A 171 12.55 -6.52 -6.35
C THR A 171 12.57 -7.90 -5.67
N THR A 172 13.73 -8.25 -5.16
CA THR A 172 13.96 -9.49 -4.40
C THR A 172 14.99 -9.25 -3.30
N ASN A 173 15.21 -10.26 -2.45
CA ASN A 173 16.27 -10.29 -1.46
C ASN A 173 16.76 -11.72 -1.21
N TRP A 174 17.82 -11.85 -0.43
CA TRP A 174 18.40 -13.16 -0.05
C TRP A 174 17.42 -14.07 0.72
N GLY A 175 16.38 -13.50 1.36
CA GLY A 175 15.35 -14.23 2.07
C GLY A 175 14.21 -14.73 1.16
N GLY A 176 14.35 -14.64 -0.16
CA GLY A 176 13.35 -15.15 -1.11
C GLY A 176 12.11 -14.25 -1.24
N LEU A 177 12.24 -12.93 -0.99
CA LEU A 177 11.14 -11.99 -1.22
C LEU A 177 10.72 -12.02 -2.69
N VAL A 178 9.43 -12.22 -2.91
CA VAL A 178 8.79 -12.10 -4.23
C VAL A 178 7.87 -10.89 -4.21
N VAL A 179 8.02 -9.99 -5.17
CA VAL A 179 7.18 -8.79 -5.27
C VAL A 179 6.41 -8.82 -6.58
N ARG A 180 5.12 -8.52 -6.50
CA ARG A 180 4.24 -8.35 -7.65
C ARG A 180 3.66 -6.95 -7.63
N ALA A 181 3.79 -6.25 -8.74
CA ALA A 181 3.27 -4.90 -8.87
C ALA A 181 2.22 -4.82 -9.97
N ARG A 182 1.32 -3.85 -9.82
CA ARG A 182 0.36 -3.49 -10.87
C ARG A 182 0.17 -1.99 -10.92
N LEU A 183 -0.09 -1.48 -12.10
CA LEU A 183 -0.55 -0.13 -12.29
C LEU A 183 -2.05 -0.05 -12.04
N ASP A 184 -2.48 0.93 -11.24
CA ASP A 184 -3.89 1.24 -11.00
C ASP A 184 -4.20 2.64 -11.56
N ARG A 185 -4.79 2.66 -12.75
CA ARG A 185 -5.14 3.90 -13.47
C ARG A 185 -6.49 4.49 -13.05
N ARG A 186 -7.19 3.87 -12.09
CA ARG A 186 -8.47 4.38 -11.59
C ARG A 186 -8.27 5.69 -10.85
N LYS A 187 -9.30 6.55 -10.97
CA LYS A 187 -9.33 7.79 -10.20
C LYS A 187 -10.04 7.56 -8.87
N TYR A 188 -9.49 8.16 -7.83
CA TYR A 188 -9.97 8.03 -6.46
C TYR A 188 -10.29 9.41 -5.89
N ALA A 189 -11.57 9.74 -5.83
CA ALA A 189 -12.03 11.04 -5.32
C ALA A 189 -11.50 11.29 -3.90
N ILE A 190 -10.92 12.46 -3.70
CA ILE A 190 -10.57 12.99 -2.37
C ILE A 190 -11.81 13.49 -1.65
N GLY A 191 -11.74 13.57 -0.32
CA GLY A 191 -12.83 14.14 0.48
C GLY A 191 -14.10 13.30 0.54
N LYS A 192 -14.07 12.02 0.14
CA LYS A 192 -15.19 11.09 0.31
C LYS A 192 -15.64 11.13 1.78
N ARG A 193 -16.95 11.20 1.99
CA ARG A 193 -17.58 11.11 3.32
C ARG A 193 -18.48 9.91 3.37
N VAL A 194 -18.60 9.31 4.55
CA VAL A 194 -19.50 8.20 4.82
C VAL A 194 -20.72 8.74 5.56
N ALA A 195 -21.91 8.41 5.13
CA ALA A 195 -23.13 8.88 5.78
C ALA A 195 -23.25 8.31 7.20
N ALA A 196 -23.87 9.07 8.10
CA ALA A 196 -24.01 8.67 9.50
C ALA A 196 -24.77 7.32 9.65
N LYS A 197 -25.73 7.03 8.77
CA LYS A 197 -26.44 5.74 8.73
C LYS A 197 -25.49 4.59 8.43
N GLU A 198 -24.60 4.77 7.46
CA GLU A 198 -23.60 3.75 7.07
C GLU A 198 -22.58 3.52 8.17
N LEU A 199 -22.13 4.61 8.86
CA LEU A 199 -21.20 4.49 9.99
C LEU A 199 -21.81 3.71 11.16
N ARG A 200 -23.11 3.93 11.48
CA ARG A 200 -23.80 3.17 12.52
C ARG A 200 -24.05 1.70 12.15
N ALA A 201 -24.04 1.40 10.87
CA ALA A 201 -24.21 0.03 10.37
C ALA A 201 -22.90 -0.76 10.30
N LEU A 202 -21.76 -0.15 10.63
CA LEU A 202 -20.49 -0.88 10.68
C LEU A 202 -20.47 -1.88 11.83
N LYS A 203 -20.06 -3.09 11.56
CA LYS A 203 -19.94 -4.15 12.56
C LYS A 203 -18.52 -4.20 13.12
N ILE A 204 -18.19 -3.19 13.91
CA ILE A 204 -16.85 -3.00 14.51
C ILE A 204 -16.91 -3.42 15.98
N GLU A 205 -16.06 -4.37 16.35
CA GLU A 205 -15.76 -4.75 17.72
C GLU A 205 -14.42 -4.13 18.09
N ARG A 206 -14.39 -3.30 19.13
CA ARG A 206 -13.19 -2.64 19.60
C ARG A 206 -12.53 -3.48 20.67
N ASP A 207 -11.20 -3.56 20.63
CA ASP A 207 -10.42 -4.20 21.69
C ASP A 207 -10.45 -3.35 22.97
N ASP A 208 -10.35 -3.98 24.13
CA ASP A 208 -10.24 -3.30 25.41
C ASP A 208 -8.96 -2.47 25.50
N PHE A 209 -7.89 -2.96 24.88
CA PHE A 209 -6.62 -2.25 24.79
C PHE A 209 -6.58 -1.35 23.55
N HIS A 210 -6.71 -0.05 23.78
CA HIS A 210 -6.67 0.95 22.70
C HIS A 210 -7.61 0.64 21.54
N GLY A 211 -8.90 0.46 21.81
CA GLY A 211 -9.93 0.07 20.84
C GLY A 211 -10.14 1.00 19.65
N ASP A 212 -9.59 2.21 19.67
CA ASP A 212 -9.53 3.07 18.50
C ASP A 212 -8.48 2.61 17.49
N TRP A 213 -7.43 1.97 17.95
CA TRP A 213 -6.31 1.45 17.16
C TRP A 213 -6.43 -0.04 16.88
N ASN A 214 -7.07 -0.78 17.79
CA ASN A 214 -7.23 -2.22 17.71
C ASN A 214 -8.71 -2.55 17.63
N TYR A 215 -9.12 -3.15 16.54
CA TYR A 215 -10.53 -3.49 16.31
C TYR A 215 -10.69 -4.62 15.29
N VAL A 216 -11.85 -5.26 15.34
CA VAL A 216 -12.28 -6.26 14.35
C VAL A 216 -13.47 -5.73 13.59
N ILE A 217 -13.46 -5.86 12.29
CA ILE A 217 -14.62 -5.62 11.41
C ILE A 217 -15.12 -6.99 10.98
N ARG A 218 -16.35 -7.33 11.43
CA ARG A 218 -16.97 -8.59 11.06
C ARG A 218 -17.87 -8.45 9.85
N PRO A 219 -18.01 -9.51 9.03
CA PRO A 219 -18.99 -9.50 7.96
C PRO A 219 -20.40 -9.35 8.55
N ARG A 220 -21.22 -8.58 7.86
CA ARG A 220 -22.67 -8.51 8.13
C ARG A 220 -23.30 -9.71 7.44
N LYS A 221 -23.92 -10.60 8.21
CA LYS A 221 -24.74 -11.67 7.64
C LYS A 221 -26.01 -11.03 7.12
N GLU A 222 -26.37 -11.34 5.89
CA GLU A 222 -27.70 -11.08 5.36
C GLU A 222 -28.74 -11.91 6.09
#